data_062a508ab6d545fc45b2715779b66035
#
_entry.id   062a508ab6d545fc45b2715779b66035
#
_cell.length_a   1.000
_cell.length_b   1.000
_cell.length_c   1.000
_cell.angle_alpha   90.00
_cell.angle_beta   90.00
_cell.angle_gamma   90.00
#
_symmetry.space_group_name_H-M   'P 1'
#
loop_
_entity.id
_entity.type
_entity.pdbx_description
1 polymer ?
#
loop_
_entity_poly.entity_id
_entity_poly.type
_entity_poly.pdbx_seq_one_letter_code
_entity_poly.pdbx_strand_id
1 'polypeptide(L)'
;MMLRVLVFFYFILVSSSAFSKEIPVIVISAGKTPQSKSTVGSDVTVIDSKTLRNSNEFFIGDILDNKLNGINYFQSGGYGTVSGIQLRGQPKRYTTVYIDGVKASDPSTPSNDYYFNNLISGSFDRVEVLKGAQSSLYGSGALAGTIQLFSKKGRDGHNNDINVSKGSFDTRKVDLSFDGKENNYDYFVGFTNFETAGESAMRDNDEKDGYRNDSLTMNYGYNINENFRLENYLYYND
;
A
#
# COMPACT_ATOMS: atom_id res chain seq x y z
N MET A 1 55.27 -21.71 -17.42
CA MET A 1 54.64 -20.97 -16.33
C MET A 1 53.79 -19.79 -16.82
N MET A 2 54.29 -18.96 -17.72
CA MET A 2 53.55 -17.82 -18.29
C MET A 2 52.22 -18.17 -19.01
N LEU A 3 52.15 -19.27 -19.76
CA LEU A 3 50.92 -19.66 -20.48
C LEU A 3 49.75 -20.03 -19.56
N ARG A 4 50.05 -20.63 -18.39
CA ARG A 4 49.02 -20.98 -17.39
C ARG A 4 48.45 -19.72 -16.69
N VAL A 5 49.25 -18.69 -16.50
CA VAL A 5 48.82 -17.41 -15.94
C VAL A 5 47.94 -16.63 -16.93
N LEU A 6 48.29 -16.70 -18.22
CA LEU A 6 47.50 -16.05 -19.30
C LEU A 6 46.12 -16.68 -19.45
N VAL A 7 46.01 -18.00 -19.37
CA VAL A 7 44.73 -18.73 -19.44
C VAL A 7 43.86 -18.42 -18.20
N PHE A 8 44.48 -18.27 -17.02
CA PHE A 8 43.78 -17.91 -15.80
C PHE A 8 43.21 -16.47 -15.86
N PHE A 9 43.99 -15.54 -16.43
CA PHE A 9 43.55 -14.14 -16.66
C PHE A 9 42.46 -14.04 -17.69
N TYR A 10 42.46 -14.86 -18.74
CA TYR A 10 41.43 -14.93 -19.76
C TYR A 10 40.09 -15.45 -19.19
N PHE A 11 40.16 -16.44 -18.26
CA PHE A 11 38.97 -16.98 -17.58
C PHE A 11 38.32 -15.98 -16.62
N ILE A 12 39.10 -15.09 -15.98
CA ILE A 12 38.58 -14.02 -15.10
C ILE A 12 37.90 -12.90 -15.92
N LEU A 13 38.36 -12.62 -17.14
CA LEU A 13 37.76 -11.60 -18.01
C LEU A 13 36.43 -12.02 -18.66
N VAL A 14 36.17 -13.32 -18.77
CA VAL A 14 34.92 -13.85 -19.37
C VAL A 14 33.79 -13.97 -18.35
N SER A 15 34.07 -13.91 -17.04
CA SER A 15 33.06 -14.10 -15.99
C SER A 15 32.30 -12.83 -15.54
N SER A 16 32.49 -11.68 -16.20
CA SER A 16 31.92 -10.39 -15.75
C SER A 16 30.73 -9.85 -16.54
N SER A 17 30.01 -10.67 -17.30
CA SER A 17 28.80 -10.23 -18.02
C SER A 17 27.53 -10.88 -17.45
N ALA A 18 27.34 -10.83 -16.14
CA ALA A 18 26.02 -11.04 -15.57
C ALA A 18 25.16 -9.78 -15.87
N PHE A 19 24.54 -9.74 -17.05
CA PHE A 19 23.47 -8.80 -17.31
C PHE A 19 22.32 -9.10 -16.34
N SER A 20 22.25 -8.39 -15.22
CA SER A 20 21.07 -8.37 -14.39
C SER A 20 19.93 -7.77 -15.24
N LYS A 21 19.03 -8.62 -15.73
CA LYS A 21 17.81 -8.16 -16.39
C LYS A 21 16.93 -7.54 -15.30
N GLU A 22 16.88 -6.23 -15.28
CA GLU A 22 16.01 -5.52 -14.34
C GLU A 22 14.56 -5.91 -14.61
N ILE A 23 13.89 -6.49 -13.61
CA ILE A 23 12.48 -6.87 -13.73
C ILE A 23 11.68 -5.57 -13.74
N PRO A 24 10.90 -5.30 -14.81
CA PRO A 24 10.17 -4.04 -14.90
C PRO A 24 9.10 -3.95 -13.79
N VAL A 25 9.03 -2.81 -13.12
CA VAL A 25 7.95 -2.52 -12.19
C VAL A 25 6.68 -2.28 -13.00
N ILE A 26 5.68 -3.13 -12.81
CA ILE A 26 4.38 -3.02 -13.47
C ILE A 26 3.48 -2.13 -12.62
N VAL A 27 2.81 -1.18 -13.25
CA VAL A 27 1.82 -0.29 -12.66
C VAL A 27 0.47 -0.41 -13.36
N ILE A 28 -0.61 -0.23 -12.63
CA ILE A 28 -1.99 -0.34 -13.13
C ILE A 28 -2.63 1.04 -13.18
N SER A 29 -2.31 1.88 -12.20
CA SER A 29 -2.96 3.16 -11.97
C SER A 29 -2.84 4.14 -13.15
N ALA A 30 -1.75 4.11 -13.91
CA ALA A 30 -1.50 5.10 -14.94
C ALA A 30 -2.44 5.00 -16.17
N GLY A 31 -2.96 3.81 -16.45
CA GLY A 31 -3.86 3.57 -17.62
C GLY A 31 -5.02 2.64 -17.31
N LYS A 32 -5.24 2.27 -16.04
CA LYS A 32 -6.21 1.24 -15.60
C LYS A 32 -5.92 -0.15 -16.18
N THR A 33 -4.75 -0.33 -16.76
CA THR A 33 -4.27 -1.61 -17.31
C THR A 33 -2.81 -1.80 -16.92
N PRO A 34 -2.36 -3.05 -16.72
CA PRO A 34 -0.96 -3.33 -16.40
C PRO A 34 -0.02 -2.83 -17.48
N GLN A 35 0.95 -2.00 -17.09
CA GLN A 35 1.99 -1.48 -18.01
C GLN A 35 3.30 -1.28 -17.25
N SER A 36 4.41 -1.28 -17.97
CA SER A 36 5.70 -1.00 -17.34
C SER A 36 5.77 0.45 -16.84
N LYS A 37 6.23 0.65 -15.60
CA LYS A 37 6.43 2.00 -15.06
C LYS A 37 7.31 2.88 -15.95
N SER A 38 8.29 2.28 -16.64
CA SER A 38 9.20 3.01 -17.54
C SER A 38 8.51 3.57 -18.80
N THR A 39 7.32 3.08 -19.15
CA THR A 39 6.53 3.56 -20.30
C THR A 39 5.46 4.57 -19.92
N VAL A 40 5.30 4.84 -18.63
CA VAL A 40 4.30 5.77 -18.12
C VAL A 40 4.83 7.21 -18.18
N GLY A 41 4.09 8.10 -18.80
CA GLY A 41 4.42 9.53 -18.89
C GLY A 41 4.12 10.35 -17.63
N SER A 42 3.44 9.75 -16.64
CA SER A 42 3.13 10.38 -15.36
C SER A 42 4.15 10.02 -14.29
N ASP A 43 4.32 10.89 -13.29
CA ASP A 43 5.14 10.58 -12.11
C ASP A 43 4.39 9.56 -11.23
N VAL A 44 4.79 8.29 -11.35
CA VAL A 44 4.24 7.17 -10.59
C VAL A 44 5.25 6.66 -9.58
N THR A 45 4.86 6.57 -8.33
CA THR A 45 5.63 5.91 -7.29
C THR A 45 4.88 4.68 -6.80
N VAL A 46 5.59 3.58 -6.62
CA VAL A 46 5.05 2.31 -6.12
C VAL A 46 5.69 1.98 -4.80
N ILE A 47 4.89 1.71 -3.80
CA ILE A 47 5.30 1.06 -2.54
C ILE A 47 4.83 -0.38 -2.64
N ASP A 48 5.77 -1.30 -2.63
CA ASP A 48 5.52 -2.73 -2.73
C ASP A 48 5.22 -3.38 -1.37
N SER A 49 4.76 -4.61 -1.41
CA SER A 49 4.45 -5.45 -0.26
C SER A 49 5.63 -5.59 0.72
N LYS A 50 6.85 -5.67 0.21
CA LYS A 50 8.05 -5.78 1.05
C LYS A 50 8.28 -4.50 1.85
N THR A 51 8.13 -3.34 1.20
CA THR A 51 8.27 -2.03 1.83
C THR A 51 7.16 -1.81 2.87
N LEU A 52 5.92 -2.19 2.55
CA LEU A 52 4.81 -2.12 3.50
C LEU A 52 5.05 -2.99 4.75
N ARG A 53 5.48 -4.24 4.57
CA ARG A 53 5.76 -5.16 5.69
C ARG A 53 6.95 -4.74 6.55
N ASN A 54 7.97 -4.14 5.93
CA ASN A 54 9.20 -3.73 6.62
C ASN A 54 9.12 -2.31 7.18
N SER A 55 7.98 -1.63 7.05
CA SER A 55 7.77 -0.33 7.67
C SER A 55 7.56 -0.48 9.18
N ASN A 56 8.10 0.45 9.95
CA ASN A 56 7.80 0.56 11.37
C ASN A 56 6.46 1.26 11.62
N GLU A 57 5.91 1.89 10.59
CA GLU A 57 4.63 2.58 10.65
C GLU A 57 3.47 1.60 10.44
N PHE A 58 2.39 1.80 11.15
CA PHE A 58 1.21 0.93 11.08
C PHE A 58 0.18 1.42 10.06
N PHE A 59 0.09 2.72 9.85
CA PHE A 59 -0.91 3.34 8.97
C PHE A 59 -0.33 3.73 7.62
N ILE A 60 -1.14 3.59 6.59
CA ILE A 60 -0.75 3.91 5.20
C ILE A 60 -0.35 5.38 5.06
N GLY A 61 -1.06 6.30 5.76
CA GLY A 61 -0.75 7.72 5.71
C GLY A 61 0.70 8.02 6.12
N ASP A 62 1.14 7.48 7.26
CA ASP A 62 2.49 7.64 7.79
C ASP A 62 3.54 7.00 6.86
N ILE A 63 3.24 5.81 6.32
CA ILE A 63 4.14 5.13 5.38
C ILE A 63 4.35 5.97 4.12
N LEU A 64 3.29 6.56 3.59
CA LEU A 64 3.37 7.40 2.39
C LEU A 64 4.19 8.66 2.65
N ASP A 65 3.97 9.33 3.77
CA ASP A 65 4.70 10.53 4.16
C ASP A 65 6.21 10.25 4.35
N ASN A 66 6.53 9.19 5.07
CA ASN A 66 7.92 8.82 5.38
C ASN A 66 8.69 8.25 4.19
N LYS A 67 8.03 7.65 3.22
CA LYS A 67 8.70 6.96 2.09
C LYS A 67 8.70 7.74 0.80
N LEU A 68 7.80 8.74 0.65
CA LEU A 68 7.59 9.39 -0.64
C LEU A 68 7.77 10.90 -0.56
N ASN A 69 8.60 11.43 -1.44
CA ASN A 69 8.76 12.88 -1.57
C ASN A 69 7.51 13.54 -2.19
N GLY A 70 7.18 14.74 -1.73
CA GLY A 70 6.06 15.54 -2.22
C GLY A 70 4.69 15.03 -1.79
N ILE A 71 4.67 14.24 -0.73
CA ILE A 71 3.49 13.89 0.05
C ILE A 71 3.61 14.57 1.40
N ASN A 72 2.50 15.05 1.92
CA ASN A 72 2.37 15.52 3.28
C ASN A 72 1.12 14.89 3.87
N TYR A 73 1.30 14.00 4.81
CA TYR A 73 0.22 13.46 5.64
C TYR A 73 0.06 14.34 6.86
N PHE A 74 -1.14 14.71 7.17
CA PHE A 74 -1.45 15.46 8.38
C PHE A 74 -2.57 14.80 9.14
N GLN A 75 -2.53 14.93 10.45
CA GLN A 75 -3.51 14.43 11.39
C GLN A 75 -3.79 15.48 12.46
N SER A 76 -5.06 15.63 12.85
CA SER A 76 -5.48 16.69 13.77
C SER A 76 -5.15 16.40 15.25
N GLY A 77 -4.68 15.21 15.56
CA GLY A 77 -4.37 14.74 16.92
C GLY A 77 -3.79 13.33 16.91
N GLY A 78 -4.07 12.53 17.93
CA GLY A 78 -3.69 11.13 18.01
C GLY A 78 -4.35 10.24 16.94
N TYR A 79 -4.10 8.95 17.00
CA TYR A 79 -4.69 7.97 16.08
C TYR A 79 -6.21 8.09 16.03
N GLY A 80 -6.81 7.80 14.88
CA GLY A 80 -8.26 7.88 14.66
C GLY A 80 -8.81 9.28 14.41
N THR A 81 -8.03 10.35 14.58
CA THR A 81 -8.50 11.71 14.32
C THR A 81 -8.51 12.06 12.83
N VAL A 82 -9.19 13.15 12.48
CA VAL A 82 -9.28 13.63 11.11
C VAL A 82 -7.89 13.77 10.49
N SER A 83 -7.73 13.16 9.35
CA SER A 83 -6.45 13.12 8.64
C SER A 83 -6.61 13.39 7.15
N GLY A 84 -5.52 13.55 6.45
CA GLY A 84 -5.55 13.72 5.00
C GLY A 84 -4.16 13.73 4.39
N ILE A 85 -4.13 13.54 3.09
CA ILE A 85 -2.90 13.57 2.30
C ILE A 85 -2.95 14.73 1.30
N GLN A 86 -1.89 15.50 1.28
CA GLN A 86 -1.63 16.53 0.29
C GLN A 86 -0.55 16.04 -0.68
N LEU A 87 -0.84 16.04 -1.96
CA LEU A 87 0.14 15.76 -3.00
C LEU A 87 0.69 17.08 -3.54
N ARG A 88 2.02 17.25 -3.47
CA ARG A 88 2.72 18.46 -3.95
C ARG A 88 2.13 19.76 -3.39
N GLY A 89 1.71 19.76 -2.12
CA GLY A 89 1.14 20.91 -1.44
C GLY A 89 -0.29 21.28 -1.86
N GLN A 90 -0.92 20.49 -2.72
CA GLN A 90 -2.32 20.73 -3.10
C GLN A 90 -3.29 20.27 -1.99
N PRO A 91 -4.41 20.97 -1.78
CA PRO A 91 -5.42 20.57 -0.82
C PRO A 91 -5.88 19.11 -0.98
N LYS A 92 -6.13 18.43 0.13
CA LYS A 92 -6.51 16.99 0.16
C LYS A 92 -7.69 16.66 -0.76
N ARG A 93 -8.64 17.57 -0.95
CA ARG A 93 -9.82 17.40 -1.85
C ARG A 93 -9.46 17.18 -3.32
N TYR A 94 -8.23 17.47 -3.73
CA TYR A 94 -7.72 17.26 -5.08
C TYR A 94 -6.93 15.95 -5.24
N THR A 95 -6.90 15.14 -4.19
CA THR A 95 -6.31 13.79 -4.20
C THR A 95 -7.42 12.76 -4.11
N THR A 96 -7.60 11.94 -5.13
CA THR A 96 -8.56 10.84 -5.10
C THR A 96 -7.90 9.56 -4.61
N VAL A 97 -8.66 8.76 -3.86
CA VAL A 97 -8.21 7.49 -3.32
C VAL A 97 -9.07 6.37 -3.89
N TYR A 98 -8.43 5.27 -4.24
CA TYR A 98 -9.10 4.06 -4.71
C TYR A 98 -8.58 2.86 -3.92
N ILE A 99 -9.46 1.96 -3.56
CA ILE A 99 -9.16 0.65 -2.97
C ILE A 99 -9.69 -0.40 -3.94
N ASP A 100 -8.80 -1.21 -4.49
CA ASP A 100 -9.12 -2.25 -5.49
C ASP A 100 -9.97 -1.74 -6.66
N GLY A 101 -9.68 -0.52 -7.12
CA GLY A 101 -10.38 0.13 -8.23
C GLY A 101 -11.70 0.82 -7.85
N VAL A 102 -12.17 0.70 -6.62
CA VAL A 102 -13.35 1.39 -6.11
C VAL A 102 -12.93 2.71 -5.47
N LYS A 103 -13.58 3.80 -5.87
CA LYS A 103 -13.29 5.12 -5.30
C LYS A 103 -13.70 5.15 -3.82
N ALA A 104 -12.73 5.40 -2.97
CA ALA A 104 -12.94 5.63 -1.55
C ALA A 104 -13.12 7.13 -1.26
N SER A 105 -14.19 7.49 -0.58
CA SER A 105 -14.49 8.87 -0.18
C SER A 105 -15.46 8.84 0.99
N ASP A 106 -15.45 9.90 1.78
CA ASP A 106 -16.43 10.10 2.84
C ASP A 106 -17.54 11.03 2.33
N PRO A 107 -18.75 10.51 2.04
CA PRO A 107 -19.86 11.30 1.52
C PRO A 107 -20.43 12.29 2.55
N SER A 108 -20.06 12.19 3.83
CA SER A 108 -20.46 13.12 4.87
C SER A 108 -19.69 14.45 4.82
N THR A 109 -18.58 14.48 4.07
CA THR A 109 -17.79 15.70 3.90
C THR A 109 -18.21 16.51 2.68
N PRO A 110 -18.14 17.85 2.73
CA PRO A 110 -18.52 18.70 1.60
C PRO A 110 -17.67 18.45 0.33
N SER A 111 -16.46 17.95 0.50
CA SER A 111 -15.48 17.72 -0.60
C SER A 111 -15.36 16.26 -1.00
N ASN A 112 -16.12 15.35 -0.39
CA ASN A 112 -15.95 13.89 -0.53
C ASN A 112 -14.48 13.45 -0.30
N ASP A 113 -13.81 14.05 0.67
CA ASP A 113 -12.43 13.72 1.02
C ASP A 113 -12.35 12.30 1.58
N TYR A 114 -11.19 11.68 1.43
CA TYR A 114 -10.90 10.42 2.12
C TYR A 114 -10.02 10.69 3.34
N TYR A 115 -10.41 10.11 4.48
CA TYR A 115 -9.62 10.16 5.70
C TYR A 115 -8.80 8.87 5.88
N PHE A 116 -7.51 9.03 6.10
CA PHE A 116 -6.55 7.91 6.20
C PHE A 116 -6.42 7.37 7.63
N ASN A 117 -7.19 7.91 8.58
CA ASN A 117 -7.08 7.64 10.00
C ASN A 117 -7.26 6.18 10.42
N ASN A 118 -8.00 5.39 9.60
CA ASN A 118 -8.30 3.98 9.90
C ASN A 118 -7.61 3.01 8.93
N LEU A 119 -6.73 3.49 8.06
CA LEU A 119 -6.16 2.69 6.97
C LEU A 119 -4.85 2.02 7.41
N ILE A 120 -4.96 0.81 7.96
CA ILE A 120 -3.83 0.01 8.42
C ILE A 120 -3.16 -0.73 7.25
N SER A 121 -1.83 -0.78 7.25
CA SER A 121 -1.02 -1.35 6.16
C SER A 121 -1.16 -2.87 5.98
N GLY A 122 -1.56 -3.60 7.02
CA GLY A 122 -1.59 -5.07 7.06
C GLY A 122 -2.42 -5.73 5.96
N SER A 123 -3.44 -5.05 5.45
CA SER A 123 -4.38 -5.56 4.44
C SER A 123 -3.92 -5.36 3.00
N PHE A 124 -2.88 -4.56 2.76
CA PHE A 124 -2.48 -4.14 1.43
C PHE A 124 -1.19 -4.82 0.98
N ASP A 125 -1.15 -5.12 -0.30
CA ASP A 125 0.03 -5.66 -0.99
C ASP A 125 0.85 -4.56 -1.66
N ARG A 126 0.18 -3.53 -2.17
CA ARG A 126 0.82 -2.47 -2.94
C ARG A 126 0.05 -1.17 -2.86
N VAL A 127 0.79 -0.06 -2.89
CA VAL A 127 0.24 1.29 -3.08
C VAL A 127 0.90 1.94 -4.28
N GLU A 128 0.11 2.48 -5.20
CA GLU A 128 0.57 3.27 -6.33
C GLU A 128 0.11 4.72 -6.15
N VAL A 129 1.05 5.66 -6.24
CA VAL A 129 0.76 7.09 -6.14
C VAL A 129 1.11 7.76 -7.46
N LEU A 130 0.09 8.28 -8.15
CA LEU A 130 0.26 9.11 -9.33
C LEU A 130 0.18 10.57 -8.93
N LYS A 131 1.25 11.30 -9.18
CA LYS A 131 1.36 12.73 -8.87
C LYS A 131 1.13 13.57 -10.13
N GLY A 132 0.26 14.57 -10.02
CA GLY A 132 -0.14 15.45 -11.11
C GLY A 132 -1.57 15.19 -11.57
N ALA A 133 -2.06 16.00 -12.49
CA ALA A 133 -3.45 15.98 -12.93
C ALA A 133 -3.81 14.63 -13.60
N GLN A 134 -4.76 13.93 -13.02
CA GLN A 134 -5.29 12.65 -13.49
C GLN A 134 -6.81 12.71 -13.75
N SER A 135 -7.34 13.91 -13.92
CA SER A 135 -8.79 14.15 -14.01
C SER A 135 -9.45 13.48 -15.20
N SER A 136 -8.71 13.24 -16.29
CA SER A 136 -9.22 12.55 -17.48
C SER A 136 -9.58 11.08 -17.21
N LEU A 137 -8.87 10.41 -16.31
CA LEU A 137 -9.10 9.00 -15.97
C LEU A 137 -9.87 8.81 -14.67
N TYR A 138 -9.70 9.73 -13.71
CA TYR A 138 -10.13 9.58 -12.33
C TYR A 138 -11.12 10.65 -11.86
N GLY A 139 -11.53 11.52 -12.78
CA GLY A 139 -12.54 12.57 -12.51
C GLY A 139 -11.96 13.84 -11.88
N SER A 140 -12.83 14.84 -11.70
CA SER A 140 -12.47 16.21 -11.30
C SER A 140 -11.73 16.33 -9.96
N GLY A 141 -11.91 15.37 -9.06
CA GLY A 141 -11.19 15.34 -7.77
C GLY A 141 -9.72 14.98 -7.89
N ALA A 142 -9.22 14.51 -9.04
CA ALA A 142 -7.86 14.04 -9.23
C ALA A 142 -6.93 15.10 -9.84
N LEU A 143 -7.03 16.35 -9.40
CA LEU A 143 -6.17 17.45 -9.89
C LEU A 143 -4.75 17.37 -9.35
N ALA A 144 -4.56 16.98 -8.08
CA ALA A 144 -3.25 16.77 -7.48
C ALA A 144 -2.67 15.40 -7.80
N GLY A 145 -3.54 14.41 -7.93
CA GLY A 145 -3.16 13.04 -8.23
C GLY A 145 -4.13 12.01 -7.70
N THR A 146 -3.72 10.74 -7.77
CA THR A 146 -4.47 9.61 -7.22
C THR A 146 -3.58 8.70 -6.39
N ILE A 147 -4.19 8.10 -5.37
CA ILE A 147 -3.59 7.04 -4.54
C ILE A 147 -4.43 5.79 -4.77
N GLN A 148 -3.77 4.73 -5.24
CA GLN A 148 -4.40 3.44 -5.51
C GLN A 148 -3.85 2.40 -4.54
N LEU A 149 -4.73 1.81 -3.75
CA LEU A 149 -4.39 0.74 -2.82
C LEU A 149 -4.88 -0.58 -3.40
N PHE A 150 -4.01 -1.58 -3.36
CA PHE A 150 -4.31 -2.92 -3.82
C PHE A 150 -4.24 -3.86 -2.62
N SER A 151 -5.33 -4.52 -2.32
CA SER A 151 -5.39 -5.51 -1.23
C SER A 151 -4.59 -6.77 -1.58
N LYS A 152 -4.22 -7.50 -0.57
CA LYS A 152 -3.53 -8.79 -0.73
C LYS A 152 -4.45 -9.79 -1.43
N LYS A 153 -3.83 -10.62 -2.28
CA LYS A 153 -4.47 -11.76 -2.97
C LYS A 153 -3.85 -13.06 -2.50
N GLY A 154 -4.47 -14.17 -2.84
CA GLY A 154 -3.96 -15.50 -2.53
C GLY A 154 -2.61 -15.76 -3.21
N ARG A 155 -1.67 -16.31 -2.45
CA ARG A 155 -0.38 -16.83 -2.91
C ARG A 155 -0.51 -18.31 -3.24
N ASP A 156 0.36 -18.83 -4.10
CA ASP A 156 0.35 -20.25 -4.49
C ASP A 156 0.39 -21.18 -3.26
N GLY A 157 -0.47 -22.20 -3.26
CA GLY A 157 -0.71 -23.11 -2.15
C GLY A 157 -1.57 -22.48 -1.05
N HIS A 158 -1.44 -22.98 0.18
CA HIS A 158 -2.13 -22.48 1.37
C HIS A 158 -1.11 -21.85 2.31
N ASN A 159 -1.36 -20.61 2.71
CA ASN A 159 -0.45 -19.83 3.55
C ASN A 159 -1.20 -19.28 4.77
N ASN A 160 -0.49 -19.19 5.88
CA ASN A 160 -0.98 -18.60 7.12
C ASN A 160 0.12 -17.69 7.66
N ASP A 161 -0.20 -16.44 7.91
CA ASP A 161 0.74 -15.49 8.50
C ASP A 161 0.18 -14.96 9.82
N ILE A 162 1.02 -14.89 10.82
CA ILE A 162 0.74 -14.25 12.12
C ILE A 162 1.85 -13.23 12.35
N ASN A 163 1.46 -11.99 12.57
CA ASN A 163 2.41 -10.93 12.92
C ASN A 163 1.94 -10.22 14.19
N VAL A 164 2.84 -10.08 15.15
CA VAL A 164 2.57 -9.39 16.41
C VAL A 164 3.60 -8.29 16.59
N SER A 165 3.11 -7.08 16.82
CA SER A 165 3.95 -5.91 17.06
C SER A 165 3.59 -5.27 18.39
N LYS A 166 4.61 -4.74 19.10
CA LYS A 166 4.44 -3.99 20.34
C LYS A 166 5.27 -2.71 20.25
N GLY A 167 4.70 -1.61 20.72
CA GLY A 167 5.33 -0.28 20.71
C GLY A 167 5.15 0.47 22.02
N SER A 168 5.53 1.74 22.02
CA SER A 168 5.32 2.68 23.13
C SER A 168 3.82 2.91 23.39
N PHE A 169 3.48 3.50 24.53
CA PHE A 169 2.10 3.82 24.93
C PHE A 169 1.15 2.61 24.93
N ASP A 170 1.65 1.44 25.36
CA ASP A 170 0.94 0.16 25.32
C ASP A 170 0.40 -0.20 23.92
N THR A 171 1.03 0.32 22.89
CA THR A 171 0.65 0.00 21.49
C THR A 171 0.89 -1.47 21.22
N ARG A 172 -0.14 -2.13 20.68
CA ARG A 172 -0.08 -3.51 20.19
C ARG A 172 -0.82 -3.64 18.87
N LYS A 173 -0.29 -4.48 18.01
CA LYS A 173 -0.92 -4.84 16.74
C LYS A 173 -0.80 -6.33 16.55
N VAL A 174 -1.88 -6.96 16.13
CA VAL A 174 -1.92 -8.37 15.75
C VAL A 174 -2.53 -8.46 14.36
N ASP A 175 -1.78 -9.03 13.42
CA ASP A 175 -2.28 -9.37 12.09
C ASP A 175 -2.37 -10.90 11.99
N LEU A 176 -3.51 -11.39 11.54
CA LEU A 176 -3.75 -12.78 11.19
C LEU A 176 -4.18 -12.83 9.73
N SER A 177 -3.59 -13.70 8.93
CA SER A 177 -4.09 -13.90 7.57
C SER A 177 -4.01 -15.34 7.13
N PHE A 178 -4.96 -15.69 6.27
CA PHE A 178 -5.08 -16.98 5.59
C PHE A 178 -5.24 -16.68 4.11
N ASP A 179 -4.41 -17.27 3.29
CA ASP A 179 -4.50 -17.07 1.85
C ASP A 179 -4.10 -18.32 1.09
N GLY A 180 -4.61 -18.42 -0.12
CA GLY A 180 -4.26 -19.52 -0.98
C GLY A 180 -4.68 -19.28 -2.42
N LYS A 181 -4.02 -20.04 -3.31
CA LYS A 181 -4.32 -20.05 -4.72
C LYS A 181 -4.14 -21.45 -5.26
N GLU A 182 -5.19 -21.94 -5.90
CA GLU A 182 -5.20 -23.22 -6.60
C GLU A 182 -5.98 -23.10 -7.92
N ASN A 183 -5.44 -23.68 -8.99
CA ASN A 183 -6.10 -23.76 -10.29
C ASN A 183 -6.80 -22.46 -10.70
N ASN A 184 -8.11 -22.40 -10.49
CA ASN A 184 -8.98 -21.35 -10.98
C ASN A 184 -9.35 -20.30 -9.93
N TYR A 185 -9.00 -20.50 -8.66
CA TYR A 185 -9.38 -19.59 -7.60
C TYR A 185 -8.20 -19.15 -6.73
N ASP A 186 -8.33 -17.99 -6.17
CA ASP A 186 -7.48 -17.49 -5.11
C ASP A 186 -8.33 -16.80 -4.04
N TYR A 187 -7.84 -16.81 -2.82
CA TYR A 187 -8.50 -16.15 -1.70
C TYR A 187 -7.47 -15.56 -0.73
N PHE A 188 -7.87 -14.49 -0.08
CA PHE A 188 -7.18 -13.88 1.04
C PHE A 188 -8.21 -13.49 2.09
N VAL A 189 -7.95 -13.82 3.34
CA VAL A 189 -8.70 -13.37 4.52
C VAL A 189 -7.70 -12.85 5.53
N GLY A 190 -7.81 -11.59 5.89
CA GLY A 190 -6.94 -10.93 6.84
C GLY A 190 -7.73 -10.25 7.95
N PHE A 191 -7.29 -10.41 9.18
CA PHE A 191 -7.80 -9.70 10.33
C PHE A 191 -6.64 -8.94 10.99
N THR A 192 -6.87 -7.66 11.31
CA THR A 192 -5.92 -6.84 12.06
C THR A 192 -6.62 -6.23 13.25
N ASN A 193 -6.03 -6.39 14.43
CA ASN A 193 -6.38 -5.64 15.64
C ASN A 193 -5.23 -4.71 15.98
N PHE A 194 -5.51 -3.44 16.13
CA PHE A 194 -4.59 -2.41 16.59
C PHE A 194 -5.16 -1.72 17.82
N GLU A 195 -4.34 -1.54 18.84
CA GLU A 195 -4.73 -0.85 20.06
C GLU A 195 -3.55 -0.08 20.64
N THR A 196 -3.81 1.10 21.16
CA THR A 196 -2.84 1.94 21.87
C THR A 196 -3.53 2.70 23.00
N ALA A 197 -2.83 2.91 24.09
CA ALA A 197 -3.30 3.80 25.16
C ALA A 197 -3.19 5.28 24.74
N GLY A 198 -2.32 5.60 23.76
CA GLY A 198 -2.10 6.95 23.28
C GLY A 198 -1.42 7.87 24.29
N GLU A 199 -1.29 9.11 23.87
CA GLU A 199 -0.82 10.25 24.68
C GLU A 199 -1.95 11.25 24.81
N SER A 200 -1.90 12.12 25.85
CA SER A 200 -2.85 13.24 25.96
C SER A 200 -2.57 14.31 24.90
N ALA A 201 -3.59 14.71 24.17
CA ALA A 201 -3.53 15.88 23.29
C ALA A 201 -3.51 17.19 24.10
N MET A 202 -3.91 17.16 25.36
CA MET A 202 -3.88 18.32 26.26
C MET A 202 -2.54 18.40 27.01
N ARG A 203 -1.94 19.58 26.98
CA ARG A 203 -0.75 19.86 27.77
C ARG A 203 -1.10 19.78 29.27
N ASP A 204 -0.19 19.17 30.03
CA ASP A 204 -0.30 19.06 31.49
C ASP A 204 -1.56 18.26 31.98
N ASN A 205 -2.01 17.30 31.18
CA ASN A 205 -3.09 16.38 31.52
C ASN A 205 -2.61 14.92 31.44
N ASP A 206 -3.00 14.10 32.40
CA ASP A 206 -2.68 12.67 32.47
C ASP A 206 -3.70 11.79 31.72
N GLU A 207 -4.74 12.39 31.13
CA GLU A 207 -5.70 11.70 30.28
C GLU A 207 -4.99 11.09 29.07
N LYS A 208 -5.37 9.89 28.68
CA LYS A 208 -4.80 9.18 27.53
C LYS A 208 -5.83 9.11 26.42
N ASP A 209 -5.45 9.60 25.24
CA ASP A 209 -6.26 9.51 24.02
C ASP A 209 -6.04 8.16 23.35
N GLY A 210 -6.63 7.12 23.95
CA GLY A 210 -6.52 5.75 23.42
C GLY A 210 -7.24 5.57 22.09
N TYR A 211 -6.73 4.64 21.28
CA TYR A 211 -7.33 4.29 20.00
C TYR A 211 -7.34 2.79 19.80
N ARG A 212 -8.42 2.28 19.21
CA ARG A 212 -8.55 0.90 18.79
C ARG A 212 -9.08 0.85 17.35
N ASN A 213 -8.60 -0.12 16.59
CA ASN A 213 -9.08 -0.40 15.24
C ASN A 213 -9.08 -1.91 15.01
N ASP A 214 -10.23 -2.43 14.58
CA ASP A 214 -10.41 -3.80 14.14
C ASP A 214 -10.71 -3.80 12.65
N SER A 215 -9.85 -4.42 11.85
CA SER A 215 -10.00 -4.47 10.38
C SER A 215 -10.17 -5.90 9.89
N LEU A 216 -11.11 -6.11 8.98
CA LEU A 216 -11.32 -7.36 8.25
C LEU A 216 -11.19 -7.10 6.76
N THR A 217 -10.34 -7.85 6.09
CA THR A 217 -10.17 -7.81 4.64
C THR A 217 -10.42 -9.20 4.07
N MET A 218 -11.27 -9.28 3.07
CA MET A 218 -11.48 -10.51 2.32
C MET A 218 -11.36 -10.22 0.83
N ASN A 219 -10.68 -11.11 0.12
CA ASN A 219 -10.52 -11.05 -1.32
C ASN A 219 -10.71 -12.47 -1.86
N TYR A 220 -11.57 -12.61 -2.84
CA TYR A 220 -11.81 -13.88 -3.52
C TYR A 220 -11.86 -13.67 -5.02
N GLY A 221 -11.05 -14.40 -5.75
CA GLY A 221 -11.00 -14.41 -7.19
C GLY A 221 -11.28 -15.77 -7.78
N TYR A 222 -12.09 -15.85 -8.83
CA TYR A 222 -12.39 -17.08 -9.54
C TYR A 222 -12.31 -16.85 -11.06
N ASN A 223 -11.44 -17.59 -11.74
CA ASN A 223 -11.35 -17.58 -13.19
C ASN A 223 -12.39 -18.53 -13.76
N ILE A 224 -13.46 -18.00 -14.32
CA ILE A 224 -14.51 -18.76 -14.98
C ILE A 224 -13.94 -19.40 -16.27
N ASN A 225 -13.17 -18.62 -17.01
CA ASN A 225 -12.40 -19.05 -18.18
C ASN A 225 -11.24 -18.05 -18.41
N GLU A 226 -10.50 -18.18 -19.51
CA GLU A 226 -9.34 -17.33 -19.82
C GLU A 226 -9.70 -15.84 -19.98
N ASN A 227 -10.95 -15.51 -20.30
CA ASN A 227 -11.41 -14.15 -20.55
C ASN A 227 -12.27 -13.55 -19.43
N PHE A 228 -12.75 -14.37 -18.50
CA PHE A 228 -13.66 -13.95 -17.45
C PHE A 228 -13.14 -14.36 -16.08
N ARG A 229 -12.96 -13.37 -15.23
CA ARG A 229 -12.62 -13.51 -13.82
C ARG A 229 -13.66 -12.78 -12.97
N LEU A 230 -14.18 -13.47 -11.96
CA LEU A 230 -14.98 -12.87 -10.89
C LEU A 230 -14.04 -12.49 -9.75
N GLU A 231 -14.14 -11.26 -9.27
CA GLU A 231 -13.42 -10.81 -8.09
C GLU A 231 -14.39 -10.17 -7.09
N ASN A 232 -14.25 -10.53 -5.82
CA ASN A 232 -15.01 -9.96 -4.72
C ASN A 232 -14.05 -9.41 -3.68
N TYR A 233 -14.29 -8.19 -3.25
CA TYR A 233 -13.52 -7.50 -2.24
C TYR A 233 -14.45 -7.10 -1.10
N LEU A 234 -14.04 -7.36 0.13
CA LEU A 234 -14.63 -6.84 1.35
C LEU A 234 -13.52 -6.18 2.16
N TYR A 235 -13.73 -4.95 2.51
CA TYR A 235 -12.90 -4.22 3.45
C TYR A 235 -13.82 -3.60 4.51
N TYR A 236 -13.60 -3.98 5.76
CA TYR A 236 -14.32 -3.45 6.91
C TYR A 236 -13.31 -3.01 7.96
N ASN A 237 -13.56 -1.88 8.60
CA ASN A 237 -12.84 -1.44 9.77
C ASN A 237 -13.76 -0.67 10.72
N ASP A 238 -13.46 -0.79 12.02
CA ASP A 238 -14.17 -0.15 13.13
C ASP A 238 -13.16 0.48 14.09
#